data_03bf6cf6344a0b65b6452d26c250e3c1
#
_entry.id   03bf6cf6344a0b65b6452d26c250e3c1
#
_cell.length_a   1.000
_cell.length_b   1.000
_cell.length_c   1.000
_cell.angle_alpha   90.00
_cell.angle_beta   90.00
_cell.angle_gamma   90.00
#
_symmetry.space_group_name_H-M   'P 1'
#
loop_
_entity.id
_entity.type
_entity.pdbx_description
1 polymer ?
#
loop_
_entity_poly.entity_id
_entity_poly.type
_entity_poly.pdbx_seq_one_letter_code
_entity_poly.pdbx_strand_id
1 'polypeptide(L)'
;MLLLTGDPYTDSHYLTARAFHNYLRERDIPWQVEDLAGAHAQVKQLEHELEKRLSAPDAPELICSVFAVGSEVVADALVSTGKAGRVMVIGNDLFPESALALRRGIFTNIVYKDPTSLAYRGAKTLGDYLLWGRTPTEPVQKGAVEMVFASNVDRYCELAGI
;
A
#
# COMPACT_ATOMS: atom_id res chain seq x y z
N MET A 1 -7.99 8.70 11.79
CA MET A 1 -7.30 8.00 10.70
C MET A 1 -6.89 6.62 11.15
N LEU A 2 -6.94 5.65 10.26
CA LEU A 2 -6.54 4.26 10.51
C LEU A 2 -5.34 3.90 9.61
N LEU A 3 -4.30 3.33 10.20
CA LEU A 3 -3.13 2.81 9.48
C LEU A 3 -3.10 1.29 9.60
N LEU A 4 -3.24 0.59 8.48
CA LEU A 4 -3.06 -0.86 8.44
C LEU A 4 -1.57 -1.15 8.30
N THR A 5 -0.94 -1.57 9.40
CA THR A 5 0.51 -1.71 9.50
C THR A 5 1.06 -3.03 8.99
N GLY A 6 0.18 -3.99 8.70
CA GLY A 6 0.58 -5.33 8.24
C GLY A 6 1.29 -6.14 9.32
N ASP A 7 2.17 -7.04 8.89
CA ASP A 7 2.94 -7.89 9.81
C ASP A 7 4.13 -7.10 10.38
N PRO A 8 4.22 -6.92 11.72
CA PRO A 8 5.30 -6.18 12.35
C PRO A 8 6.69 -6.87 12.22
N TYR A 9 6.71 -8.15 11.89
CA TYR A 9 7.96 -8.89 11.63
C TYR A 9 8.45 -8.80 10.18
N THR A 10 7.67 -8.15 9.31
CA THR A 10 8.06 -7.87 7.93
C THR A 10 8.68 -6.47 7.85
N ASP A 11 9.99 -6.38 7.62
CA ASP A 11 10.75 -5.12 7.63
C ASP A 11 10.12 -4.03 6.76
N SER A 12 9.65 -4.37 5.55
CA SER A 12 9.02 -3.39 4.66
C SER A 12 7.74 -2.79 5.25
N HIS A 13 6.93 -3.58 5.94
CA HIS A 13 5.72 -3.11 6.62
C HIS A 13 6.08 -2.20 7.80
N TYR A 14 6.94 -2.68 8.69
CA TYR A 14 7.41 -1.93 9.84
C TYR A 14 8.06 -0.59 9.45
N LEU A 15 8.98 -0.62 8.47
CA LEU A 15 9.67 0.60 8.02
C LEU A 15 8.71 1.61 7.38
N THR A 16 7.72 1.15 6.62
CA THR A 16 6.71 2.02 6.01
C THR A 16 5.81 2.66 7.07
N ALA A 17 5.28 1.87 8.02
CA ALA A 17 4.48 2.39 9.12
C ALA A 17 5.26 3.40 9.98
N ARG A 18 6.51 3.07 10.32
CA ARG A 18 7.39 3.97 11.06
C ARG A 18 7.68 5.27 10.32
N ALA A 19 7.93 5.21 9.01
CA ALA A 19 8.16 6.41 8.20
C ALA A 19 6.92 7.30 8.17
N PHE A 20 5.74 6.71 8.09
CA PHE A 20 4.46 7.42 8.15
C PHE A 20 4.32 8.21 9.47
N HIS A 21 4.48 7.53 10.62
CA HIS A 21 4.42 8.19 11.93
C HIS A 21 5.49 9.27 12.12
N ASN A 22 6.72 9.02 11.62
CA ASN A 22 7.80 10.01 11.68
C ASN A 22 7.44 11.27 10.89
N TYR A 23 6.88 11.12 9.68
CA TYR A 23 6.47 12.24 8.84
C TYR A 23 5.43 13.13 9.54
N LEU A 24 4.41 12.52 10.15
CA LEU A 24 3.38 13.27 10.88
C LEU A 24 3.97 14.03 12.07
N ARG A 25 4.84 13.38 12.84
CA ARG A 25 5.50 13.97 14.01
C ARG A 25 6.45 15.11 13.65
N GLU A 26 7.27 14.95 12.61
CA GLU A 26 8.24 15.96 12.17
C GLU A 26 7.57 17.22 11.60
N ARG A 27 6.30 17.14 11.24
CA ARG A 27 5.52 18.24 10.68
C ARG A 27 4.42 18.76 11.59
N ASP A 28 4.41 18.30 12.84
CA ASP A 28 3.39 18.66 13.84
C ASP A 28 1.95 18.51 13.30
N ILE A 29 1.71 17.46 12.49
CA ILE A 29 0.38 17.17 11.96
C ILE A 29 -0.47 16.53 13.06
N PRO A 30 -1.55 17.18 13.54
CA PRO A 30 -2.29 16.77 14.72
C PRO A 30 -3.31 15.65 14.42
N TRP A 31 -2.92 14.65 13.65
CA TRP A 31 -3.80 13.54 13.33
C TRP A 31 -3.74 12.45 14.40
N GLN A 32 -4.91 12.04 14.85
CA GLN A 32 -5.01 10.83 15.65
C GLN A 32 -4.90 9.62 14.73
N VAL A 33 -3.85 8.83 14.91
CA VAL A 33 -3.59 7.62 14.12
C VAL A 33 -3.77 6.41 15.02
N GLU A 34 -4.64 5.50 14.60
CA GLU A 34 -4.79 4.18 15.19
C GLU A 34 -4.10 3.17 14.26
N ASP A 35 -3.25 2.34 14.83
CA ASP A 35 -2.59 1.26 14.09
C ASP A 35 -3.40 -0.02 14.22
N LEU A 36 -3.68 -0.65 13.06
CA LEU A 36 -4.30 -1.97 12.99
C LEU A 36 -3.31 -2.94 12.34
N ALA A 37 -2.76 -3.83 13.13
CA ALA A 37 -1.86 -4.87 12.64
C ALA A 37 -2.63 -6.03 12.02
N GLY A 38 -2.10 -6.61 10.95
CA GLY A 38 -2.70 -7.78 10.32
C GLY A 38 -1.67 -8.57 9.52
N ALA A 39 -1.51 -9.85 9.84
CA ALA A 39 -0.69 -10.78 9.07
C ALA A 39 -1.54 -11.49 8.00
N HIS A 40 -0.90 -11.97 6.92
CA HIS A 40 -1.57 -12.77 5.87
C HIS A 40 -2.38 -13.95 6.41
N ALA A 41 -1.95 -14.56 7.51
CA ALA A 41 -2.65 -15.67 8.14
C ALA A 41 -3.95 -15.26 8.88
N GLN A 42 -4.21 -13.96 9.03
CA GLN A 42 -5.29 -13.41 9.85
C GLN A 42 -6.24 -12.50 9.05
N VAL A 43 -6.33 -12.69 7.73
CA VAL A 43 -7.14 -11.84 6.83
C VAL A 43 -8.59 -11.68 7.32
N LYS A 44 -9.26 -12.78 7.68
CA LYS A 44 -10.64 -12.72 8.18
C LYS A 44 -10.79 -11.97 9.49
N GLN A 45 -9.80 -12.05 10.37
CA GLN A 45 -9.80 -11.29 11.62
C GLN A 45 -9.60 -9.80 11.33
N LEU A 46 -8.69 -9.46 10.43
CA LEU A 46 -8.46 -8.08 9.99
C LEU A 46 -9.71 -7.49 9.35
N GLU A 47 -10.40 -8.23 8.49
CA GLU A 47 -11.67 -7.83 7.88
C GLU A 47 -12.72 -7.52 8.93
N HIS A 48 -12.94 -8.42 9.88
CA HIS A 48 -13.90 -8.25 10.97
C HIS A 48 -13.59 -7.01 11.83
N GLU A 49 -12.33 -6.82 12.24
CA GLU A 49 -11.92 -5.65 13.03
C GLU A 49 -12.12 -4.35 12.24
N LEU A 50 -11.82 -4.37 10.95
CA LEU A 50 -12.00 -3.23 10.07
C LEU A 50 -13.48 -2.87 9.89
N GLU A 51 -14.35 -3.85 9.65
CA GLU A 51 -15.81 -3.66 9.58
C GLU A 51 -16.37 -3.06 10.88
N LYS A 52 -15.91 -3.55 12.03
CA LYS A 52 -16.27 -3.02 13.34
C LYS A 52 -15.86 -1.56 13.49
N ARG A 53 -14.62 -1.20 13.09
CA ARG A 53 -14.13 0.19 13.13
C ARG A 53 -14.89 1.10 12.17
N LEU A 54 -15.23 0.62 10.97
CA LEU A 54 -16.01 1.37 10.00
C LEU A 54 -17.47 1.58 10.42
N SER A 55 -18.00 0.69 11.25
CA SER A 55 -19.37 0.78 11.76
C SER A 55 -19.49 1.63 13.04
N ALA A 56 -18.38 2.01 13.66
CA ALA A 56 -18.36 2.81 14.87
C ALA A 56 -18.78 4.26 14.60
N PRO A 57 -19.32 4.99 15.62
CA PRO A 57 -19.69 6.41 15.47
C PRO A 57 -18.52 7.33 15.13
N ASP A 58 -17.31 6.96 15.55
CA ASP A 58 -16.04 7.63 15.32
C ASP A 58 -15.22 6.96 14.21
N ALA A 59 -15.89 6.40 13.19
CA ALA A 59 -15.25 5.73 12.06
C ALA A 59 -14.16 6.60 11.43
N PRO A 60 -13.05 6.00 10.97
CA PRO A 60 -11.95 6.75 10.38
C PRO A 60 -12.37 7.43 9.07
N GLU A 61 -11.95 8.68 8.87
CA GLU A 61 -12.14 9.43 7.61
C GLU A 61 -11.08 9.11 6.55
N LEU A 62 -9.95 8.55 6.99
CA LEU A 62 -8.84 8.15 6.13
C LEU A 62 -8.29 6.80 6.59
N ILE A 63 -8.09 5.90 5.64
CA ILE A 63 -7.40 4.62 5.82
C ILE A 63 -6.17 4.60 4.93
N CYS A 64 -5.03 4.20 5.50
CA CYS A 64 -3.81 3.93 4.74
C CYS A 64 -3.37 2.49 4.96
N SER A 65 -3.14 1.75 3.87
CA SER A 65 -2.57 0.39 3.94
C SER A 65 -1.10 0.42 3.55
N VAL A 66 -0.24 -0.27 4.30
CA VAL A 66 1.19 -0.40 3.97
C VAL A 66 1.51 -1.71 3.23
N PHE A 67 0.51 -2.55 2.95
CA PHE A 67 0.70 -3.85 2.30
C PHE A 67 -0.48 -4.23 1.38
N ALA A 68 -0.22 -5.06 0.37
CA ALA A 68 -1.16 -5.39 -0.70
C ALA A 68 -2.48 -6.01 -0.19
N VAL A 69 -2.41 -7.09 0.58
CA VAL A 69 -3.60 -7.78 1.12
C VAL A 69 -4.45 -6.86 2.00
N GLY A 70 -3.83 -5.95 2.74
CA GLY A 70 -4.56 -4.92 3.50
C GLY A 70 -5.42 -4.05 2.59
N SER A 71 -4.99 -3.77 1.36
CA SER A 71 -5.77 -3.01 0.40
C SER A 71 -7.01 -3.78 -0.08
N GLU A 72 -6.91 -5.09 -0.31
CA GLU A 72 -8.08 -5.93 -0.65
C GLU A 72 -9.12 -5.92 0.48
N VAL A 73 -8.67 -6.19 1.70
CA VAL A 73 -9.54 -6.20 2.89
C VAL A 73 -10.24 -4.86 3.11
N VAL A 74 -9.53 -3.75 2.88
CA VAL A 74 -10.13 -2.40 2.97
C VAL A 74 -11.24 -2.22 1.94
N ALA A 75 -11.03 -2.63 0.70
CA ALA A 75 -12.03 -2.50 -0.35
C ALA A 75 -13.30 -3.28 -0.01
N ASP A 76 -13.17 -4.52 0.43
CA ASP A 76 -14.29 -5.39 0.79
C ASP A 76 -15.04 -4.86 2.02
N ALA A 77 -14.33 -4.45 3.07
CA ALA A 77 -14.95 -3.88 4.27
C ALA A 77 -15.68 -2.55 4.01
N LEU A 78 -15.16 -1.71 3.11
CA LEU A 78 -15.85 -0.47 2.72
C LEU A 78 -17.13 -0.73 1.93
N VAL A 79 -17.13 -1.76 1.09
CA VAL A 79 -18.32 -2.16 0.34
C VAL A 79 -19.37 -2.77 1.28
N SER A 80 -18.97 -3.72 2.14
CA SER A 80 -19.89 -4.40 3.07
C SER A 80 -20.54 -3.44 4.08
N THR A 81 -19.80 -2.44 4.54
CA THR A 81 -20.29 -1.42 5.50
C THR A 81 -20.99 -0.21 4.84
N GLY A 82 -21.07 -0.15 3.50
CA GLY A 82 -21.65 0.97 2.77
C GLY A 82 -20.86 2.28 2.89
N LYS A 83 -19.56 2.20 3.19
CA LYS A 83 -18.66 3.36 3.36
C LYS A 83 -17.80 3.65 2.12
N ALA A 84 -17.91 2.84 1.06
CA ALA A 84 -17.22 3.06 -0.20
C ALA A 84 -17.46 4.48 -0.75
N GLY A 85 -16.40 5.18 -1.13
CA GLY A 85 -16.42 6.56 -1.61
C GLY A 85 -16.69 7.64 -0.54
N ARG A 86 -16.86 7.25 0.73
CA ARG A 86 -17.04 8.18 1.87
C ARG A 86 -15.80 8.30 2.75
N VAL A 87 -14.95 7.30 2.75
CA VAL A 87 -13.69 7.25 3.47
C VAL A 87 -12.58 7.39 2.45
N MET A 88 -11.62 8.26 2.68
CA MET A 88 -10.42 8.36 1.84
C MET A 88 -9.54 7.12 2.05
N VAL A 89 -9.00 6.55 0.97
CA VAL A 89 -8.17 5.36 1.06
C VAL A 89 -6.89 5.54 0.27
N ILE A 90 -5.77 5.31 0.93
CA ILE A 90 -4.46 5.14 0.32
C ILE A 90 -4.14 3.65 0.32
N GLY A 91 -4.28 3.02 -0.84
CA GLY A 91 -3.92 1.61 -1.03
C GLY A 91 -2.42 1.42 -1.28
N ASN A 92 -1.98 0.17 -1.22
CA ASN A 92 -0.61 -0.21 -1.49
C ASN A 92 -0.56 -1.34 -2.52
N ASP A 93 0.32 -1.21 -3.49
CA ASP A 93 0.54 -2.06 -4.64
C ASP A 93 -0.65 -2.10 -5.64
N LEU A 94 -0.31 -2.20 -6.93
CA LEU A 94 -1.28 -2.22 -8.02
C LEU A 94 -1.46 -3.65 -8.54
N PHE A 95 -2.69 -4.14 -8.46
CA PHE A 95 -3.15 -5.44 -8.96
C PHE A 95 -4.60 -5.28 -9.47
N PRO A 96 -5.20 -6.26 -10.17
CA PRO A 96 -6.51 -6.09 -10.81
C PRO A 96 -7.61 -5.57 -9.88
N GLU A 97 -7.68 -6.08 -8.64
CA GLU A 97 -8.69 -5.72 -7.64
C GLU A 97 -8.50 -4.28 -7.15
N SER A 98 -7.26 -3.87 -6.86
CA SER A 98 -6.97 -2.49 -6.42
C SER A 98 -7.16 -1.48 -7.55
N ALA A 99 -6.84 -1.83 -8.80
CA ALA A 99 -7.15 -1.02 -9.97
C ALA A 99 -8.66 -0.84 -10.15
N LEU A 100 -9.43 -1.91 -9.96
CA LEU A 100 -10.89 -1.85 -9.99
C LEU A 100 -11.45 -0.97 -8.87
N ALA A 101 -10.88 -1.05 -7.66
CA ALA A 101 -11.26 -0.20 -6.54
C ALA A 101 -11.02 1.30 -6.82
N LEU A 102 -9.90 1.65 -7.50
CA LEU A 102 -9.66 3.01 -8.00
C LEU A 102 -10.71 3.46 -9.02
N ARG A 103 -10.98 2.65 -10.04
CA ARG A 103 -11.97 2.97 -11.10
C ARG A 103 -13.37 3.16 -10.53
N ARG A 104 -13.72 2.44 -9.46
CA ARG A 104 -15.02 2.54 -8.77
C ARG A 104 -15.07 3.67 -7.72
N GLY A 105 -13.99 4.41 -7.51
CA GLY A 105 -13.91 5.47 -6.51
C GLY A 105 -13.94 4.96 -5.06
N ILE A 106 -13.64 3.67 -4.83
CA ILE A 106 -13.47 3.10 -3.50
C ILE A 106 -12.15 3.57 -2.91
N PHE A 107 -11.07 3.58 -3.72
CA PHE A 107 -9.78 4.13 -3.34
C PHE A 107 -9.58 5.53 -3.89
N THR A 108 -8.90 6.38 -3.10
CA THR A 108 -8.47 7.71 -3.50
C THR A 108 -7.22 7.63 -4.38
N ASN A 109 -6.25 6.82 -3.95
CA ASN A 109 -5.02 6.55 -4.68
C ASN A 109 -4.35 5.26 -4.19
N ILE A 110 -3.36 4.80 -4.96
CA ILE A 110 -2.51 3.66 -4.62
C ILE A 110 -1.05 4.11 -4.68
N VAL A 111 -0.24 3.63 -3.73
CA VAL A 111 1.22 3.70 -3.78
C VAL A 111 1.71 2.52 -4.62
N TYR A 112 2.29 2.81 -5.79
CA TYR A 112 2.80 1.82 -6.73
C TYR A 112 4.33 1.75 -6.68
N LYS A 113 4.85 0.56 -6.58
CA LYS A 113 6.29 0.26 -6.55
C LYS A 113 6.58 -0.70 -7.70
N ASP A 114 6.94 -0.20 -8.88
CA ASP A 114 7.11 -0.99 -10.10
C ASP A 114 7.93 -2.28 -9.87
N PRO A 115 7.29 -3.44 -9.67
CA PRO A 115 7.99 -4.70 -9.38
C PRO A 115 8.75 -5.22 -10.58
N THR A 116 8.28 -4.93 -11.79
CA THR A 116 8.90 -5.37 -13.05
C THR A 116 10.25 -4.70 -13.23
N SER A 117 10.30 -3.37 -13.10
CA SER A 117 11.56 -2.62 -13.16
C SER A 117 12.53 -3.00 -12.04
N LEU A 118 12.02 -3.24 -10.82
CA LEU A 118 12.85 -3.68 -9.70
C LEU A 118 13.49 -5.05 -9.98
N ALA A 119 12.70 -6.02 -10.43
CA ALA A 119 13.19 -7.36 -10.79
C ALA A 119 14.20 -7.32 -11.94
N TYR A 120 13.89 -6.57 -13.00
CA TYR A 120 14.80 -6.39 -14.15
C TYR A 120 16.14 -5.78 -13.72
N ARG A 121 16.12 -4.70 -12.95
CA ARG A 121 17.36 -4.04 -12.47
C ARG A 121 18.17 -4.95 -11.58
N GLY A 122 17.53 -5.72 -10.69
CA GLY A 122 18.20 -6.70 -9.83
C GLY A 122 18.88 -7.79 -10.66
N ALA A 123 18.14 -8.40 -11.59
CA ALA A 123 18.67 -9.43 -12.49
C ALA A 123 19.82 -8.90 -13.37
N LYS A 124 19.66 -7.69 -13.92
CA LYS A 124 20.70 -7.03 -14.71
C LYS A 124 21.97 -6.77 -13.88
N THR A 125 21.84 -6.23 -12.68
CA THR A 125 22.98 -5.97 -11.79
C THR A 125 23.73 -7.25 -11.46
N LEU A 126 23.01 -8.32 -11.14
CA LEU A 126 23.61 -9.62 -10.89
C LEU A 126 24.29 -10.19 -12.14
N GLY A 127 23.65 -10.11 -13.29
CA GLY A 127 24.22 -10.54 -14.57
C GLY A 127 25.49 -9.77 -14.94
N ASP A 128 25.49 -8.45 -14.80
CA ASP A 128 26.66 -7.60 -15.04
C ASP A 128 27.84 -7.99 -14.12
N TYR A 129 27.56 -8.33 -12.88
CA TYR A 129 28.58 -8.80 -11.95
C TYR A 129 29.12 -10.19 -12.33
N LEU A 130 28.26 -11.16 -12.59
CA LEU A 130 28.66 -12.54 -12.88
C LEU A 130 29.40 -12.68 -14.22
N LEU A 131 28.98 -11.93 -15.25
CA LEU A 131 29.54 -12.05 -16.60
C LEU A 131 30.74 -11.16 -16.83
N TRP A 132 30.80 -9.98 -16.19
CA TRP A 132 31.81 -8.96 -16.48
C TRP A 132 32.51 -8.41 -15.25
N GLY A 133 32.23 -8.91 -14.04
CA GLY A 133 32.83 -8.45 -12.79
C GLY A 133 32.46 -7.00 -12.44
N ARG A 134 31.39 -6.46 -13.05
CA ARG A 134 30.97 -5.06 -12.82
C ARG A 134 30.19 -4.97 -11.52
N THR A 135 30.70 -4.22 -10.57
CA THR A 135 29.98 -3.92 -9.32
C THR A 135 29.16 -2.63 -9.49
N PRO A 136 27.96 -2.54 -8.88
CA PRO A 136 27.20 -1.29 -8.87
C PRO A 136 27.98 -0.21 -8.11
N THR A 137 27.89 1.03 -8.61
CA THR A 137 28.52 2.20 -7.97
C THR A 137 27.82 2.57 -6.65
N GLU A 138 26.51 2.31 -6.59
CA GLU A 138 25.69 2.58 -5.41
C GLU A 138 25.39 1.26 -4.69
N PRO A 139 25.70 1.14 -3.39
CA PRO A 139 25.43 -0.07 -2.61
C PRO A 139 23.93 -0.34 -2.41
N VAL A 140 23.10 0.71 -2.50
CA VAL A 140 21.64 0.61 -2.39
C VAL A 140 21.00 1.24 -3.62
N GLN A 141 20.30 0.43 -4.41
CA GLN A 141 19.53 0.89 -5.57
C GLN A 141 18.06 1.03 -5.18
N LYS A 142 17.58 2.27 -5.11
CA LYS A 142 16.17 2.55 -4.79
C LYS A 142 15.30 2.39 -6.04
N GLY A 143 14.15 1.72 -5.89
CA GLY A 143 13.07 1.70 -6.88
C GLY A 143 12.29 3.01 -6.89
N ALA A 144 11.61 3.29 -8.01
CA ALA A 144 10.64 4.36 -8.07
C ALA A 144 9.40 4.03 -7.23
N VAL A 145 8.83 5.04 -6.61
CA VAL A 145 7.53 4.97 -5.93
C VAL A 145 6.66 6.03 -6.57
N GLU A 146 5.50 5.63 -7.06
CA GLU A 146 4.59 6.50 -7.79
C GLU A 146 3.17 6.43 -7.22
N MET A 147 2.40 7.49 -7.49
CA MET A 147 1.02 7.58 -7.03
C MET A 147 0.08 7.30 -8.20
N VAL A 148 -0.77 6.28 -8.05
CA VAL A 148 -1.76 5.92 -9.05
C VAL A 148 -3.13 6.39 -8.58
N PHE A 149 -3.82 7.13 -9.45
CA PHE A 149 -5.17 7.66 -9.26
C PHE A 149 -6.10 7.09 -10.33
N ALA A 150 -7.40 7.26 -10.18
CA ALA A 150 -8.36 6.87 -11.21
C ALA A 150 -8.07 7.48 -12.58
N SER A 151 -7.48 8.69 -12.62
CA SER A 151 -7.16 9.40 -13.86
C SER A 151 -5.97 8.83 -14.65
N ASN A 152 -5.10 8.04 -14.03
CA ASN A 152 -3.91 7.47 -14.66
C ASN A 152 -3.80 5.94 -14.51
N VAL A 153 -4.77 5.29 -13.87
CA VAL A 153 -4.73 3.84 -13.55
C VAL A 153 -4.57 2.97 -14.79
N ASP A 154 -5.22 3.30 -15.89
CA ASP A 154 -5.16 2.48 -17.11
C ASP A 154 -3.74 2.42 -17.69
N ARG A 155 -3.02 3.55 -17.69
CA ARG A 155 -1.60 3.57 -18.07
C ARG A 155 -0.74 2.65 -17.19
N TYR A 156 -0.98 2.65 -15.88
CA TYR A 156 -0.21 1.80 -14.97
C TYR A 156 -0.59 0.33 -15.06
N CYS A 157 -1.86 0.01 -15.35
CA CYS A 157 -2.28 -1.36 -15.66
C CYS A 157 -1.58 -1.89 -16.92
N GLU A 158 -1.50 -1.10 -17.99
CA GLU A 158 -0.75 -1.47 -19.20
C GLU A 158 0.72 -1.73 -18.91
N LEU A 159 1.39 -0.84 -18.13
CA LEU A 159 2.79 -1.00 -17.73
C LEU A 159 3.02 -2.23 -16.84
N ALA A 160 2.07 -2.55 -15.97
CA ALA A 160 2.13 -3.70 -15.07
C ALA A 160 1.71 -5.02 -15.74
N GLY A 161 1.07 -4.97 -16.91
CA GLY A 161 0.56 -6.13 -17.63
C GLY A 161 -0.71 -6.73 -17.00
N ILE A 162 -1.58 -5.90 -16.39
CA ILE A 162 -2.81 -6.32 -15.71
C ILE A 162 -4.04 -5.60 -16.28
#